data_5b5e2b905ed7a509224002f53af078c3
#
_entry.id   5b5e2b905ed7a509224002f53af078c3
#
_cell.length_a   1.000
_cell.length_b   1.000
_cell.length_c   1.000
_cell.angle_alpha   90.00
_cell.angle_beta   90.00
_cell.angle_gamma   90.00
#
_symmetry.space_group_name_H-M   'P 1'
#
loop_
_entity.id
_entity.type
_entity.pdbx_description
1 polymer ?
#
loop_
_entity_poly.entity_id
_entity_poly.type
_entity_poly.pdbx_seq_one_letter_code
_entity_poly.pdbx_strand_id
1 'polypeptide(L)'
;MSAAAALKNIEIIEKENLVDNAATVGEYFKNQLMGLKENHKIIGDVRGLGLLLSVELVSDRRTKIGFPKELRVAERLNQKFRENGLIFRVGSEILNIGPPLCITTSEVDEIVSVLDKSLGELSTEVDIK
;
A
#
# COMPACT_ATOMS: atom_id res chain seq x y z
N MET A 1 15.77 -29.38 -6.56
CA MET A 1 15.11 -28.66 -5.44
C MET A 1 14.06 -27.66 -5.92
N SER A 2 14.34 -26.82 -6.90
CA SER A 2 13.41 -25.76 -7.35
C SER A 2 12.05 -26.29 -7.87
N ALA A 3 11.99 -27.39 -8.64
CA ALA A 3 10.76 -27.95 -9.15
C ALA A 3 9.84 -28.49 -8.04
N ALA A 4 10.40 -29.17 -7.04
CA ALA A 4 9.62 -29.67 -5.89
C ALA A 4 9.02 -28.52 -5.07
N ALA A 5 9.78 -27.46 -4.85
CA ALA A 5 9.30 -26.27 -4.16
C ALA A 5 8.18 -25.56 -4.95
N ALA A 6 8.31 -25.46 -6.28
CA ALA A 6 7.30 -24.87 -7.13
C ALA A 6 5.98 -25.67 -7.10
N LEU A 7 6.06 -27.00 -7.21
CA LEU A 7 4.88 -27.87 -7.12
C LEU A 7 4.19 -27.73 -5.76
N LYS A 8 4.97 -27.69 -4.66
CA LYS A 8 4.40 -27.50 -3.33
C LYS A 8 3.75 -26.14 -3.14
N ASN A 9 4.32 -25.09 -3.73
CA ASN A 9 3.72 -23.76 -3.70
C ASN A 9 2.38 -23.72 -4.43
N ILE A 10 2.29 -24.34 -5.60
CA ILE A 10 1.02 -24.45 -6.35
C ILE A 10 -0.03 -25.20 -5.53
N GLU A 11 0.35 -26.35 -4.94
CA GLU A 11 -0.54 -27.14 -4.08
C GLU A 11 -1.10 -26.32 -2.91
N ILE A 12 -0.26 -25.48 -2.28
CA ILE A 12 -0.68 -24.58 -1.17
C ILE A 12 -1.67 -23.55 -1.69
N ILE A 13 -1.36 -22.88 -2.81
CA ILE A 13 -2.24 -21.89 -3.43
C ILE A 13 -3.64 -22.46 -3.71
N GLU A 14 -3.69 -23.66 -4.25
CA GLU A 14 -4.96 -24.34 -4.57
C GLU A 14 -5.69 -24.80 -3.29
N LYS A 15 -4.99 -25.47 -2.38
CA LYS A 15 -5.56 -26.03 -1.15
C LYS A 15 -6.12 -24.97 -0.20
N GLU A 16 -5.45 -23.83 -0.12
CA GLU A 16 -5.83 -22.73 0.77
C GLU A 16 -6.69 -21.68 0.08
N ASN A 17 -7.10 -21.90 -1.18
CA ASN A 17 -7.90 -20.98 -2.00
C ASN A 17 -7.33 -19.55 -2.04
N LEU A 18 -6.00 -19.43 -2.15
CA LEU A 18 -5.33 -18.14 -2.02
C LEU A 18 -5.65 -17.16 -3.18
N VAL A 19 -6.08 -17.66 -4.34
CA VAL A 19 -6.56 -16.81 -5.45
C VAL A 19 -7.87 -16.12 -5.07
N ASP A 20 -8.82 -16.84 -4.50
CA ASP A 20 -10.09 -16.28 -4.04
C ASP A 20 -9.87 -15.33 -2.84
N ASN A 21 -8.96 -15.69 -1.93
CA ASN A 21 -8.56 -14.79 -0.85
C ASN A 21 -7.98 -13.48 -1.39
N ALA A 22 -7.07 -13.56 -2.36
CA ALA A 22 -6.48 -12.38 -2.98
C ALA A 22 -7.54 -11.49 -3.67
N ALA A 23 -8.55 -12.07 -4.29
CA ALA A 23 -9.66 -11.32 -4.90
C ALA A 23 -10.50 -10.63 -3.81
N THR A 24 -10.94 -11.37 -2.80
CA THR A 24 -11.87 -10.88 -1.76
C THR A 24 -11.19 -9.88 -0.82
N VAL A 25 -10.04 -10.26 -0.26
CA VAL A 25 -9.30 -9.39 0.68
C VAL A 25 -8.67 -8.22 -0.07
N GLY A 26 -8.27 -8.42 -1.33
CA GLY A 26 -7.76 -7.36 -2.18
C GLY A 26 -8.80 -6.28 -2.48
N GLU A 27 -10.04 -6.65 -2.77
CA GLU A 27 -11.17 -5.71 -2.93
C GLU A 27 -11.42 -4.94 -1.63
N TYR A 28 -11.46 -5.65 -0.49
CA TYR A 28 -11.57 -5.02 0.82
C TYR A 28 -10.45 -4.00 1.05
N PHE A 29 -9.19 -4.40 0.82
CA PHE A 29 -8.03 -3.52 1.00
C PHE A 29 -8.11 -2.28 0.10
N LYS A 30 -8.46 -2.47 -1.18
CA LYS A 30 -8.63 -1.36 -2.11
C LYS A 30 -9.68 -0.35 -1.64
N ASN A 31 -10.80 -0.83 -1.10
CA ASN A 31 -11.85 0.03 -0.56
C ASN A 31 -11.36 0.82 0.66
N GLN A 32 -10.58 0.22 1.55
CA GLN A 32 -9.96 0.91 2.68
C GLN A 32 -8.98 2.00 2.20
N LEU A 33 -8.15 1.71 1.20
CA LEU A 33 -7.23 2.68 0.60
C LEU A 33 -7.97 3.84 -0.10
N MET A 34 -9.12 3.55 -0.72
CA MET A 34 -9.99 4.61 -1.26
C MET A 34 -10.55 5.50 -0.16
N GLY A 35 -10.89 4.94 1.00
CA GLY A 35 -11.26 5.71 2.19
C GLY A 35 -10.13 6.62 2.67
N LEU A 36 -8.89 6.14 2.70
CA LEU A 36 -7.72 6.98 3.00
C LEU A 36 -7.55 8.12 2.00
N LYS A 37 -7.82 7.87 0.71
CA LYS A 37 -7.77 8.91 -0.33
C LYS A 37 -8.73 10.06 -0.06
N GLU A 38 -9.90 9.80 0.49
CA GLU A 38 -10.85 10.87 0.86
C GLU A 38 -10.32 11.72 2.02
N ASN A 39 -9.58 11.11 2.96
CA ASN A 39 -9.06 11.78 4.15
C ASN A 39 -7.71 12.47 3.92
N HIS A 40 -6.89 11.97 2.98
CA HIS A 40 -5.54 12.45 2.74
C HIS A 40 -5.38 13.03 1.32
N LYS A 41 -5.28 14.33 1.21
CA LYS A 41 -5.05 15.03 -0.08
C LYS A 41 -3.77 14.61 -0.79
N ILE A 42 -2.78 14.11 -0.04
CA ILE A 42 -1.52 13.59 -0.57
C ILE A 42 -1.71 12.37 -1.47
N ILE A 43 -2.82 11.63 -1.35
CA ILE A 43 -3.13 10.48 -2.20
C ILE A 43 -3.78 10.97 -3.50
N GLY A 44 -3.07 10.87 -4.61
CA GLY A 44 -3.57 11.22 -5.94
C GLY A 44 -4.45 10.14 -6.54
N ASP A 45 -4.01 8.89 -6.47
CA ASP A 45 -4.72 7.75 -7.04
C ASP A 45 -4.49 6.45 -6.27
N VAL A 46 -5.47 5.54 -6.36
CA VAL A 46 -5.42 4.18 -5.83
C VAL A 46 -5.83 3.23 -6.94
N ARG A 47 -4.95 2.31 -7.32
CA ARG A 47 -5.19 1.37 -8.42
C ARG A 47 -4.60 -0.01 -8.13
N GLY A 48 -5.06 -1.01 -8.85
CA GLY A 48 -4.57 -2.38 -8.78
C GLY A 48 -5.67 -3.41 -8.88
N LEU A 49 -5.25 -4.67 -8.79
CA LEU A 49 -6.12 -5.85 -8.86
C LEU A 49 -5.72 -6.85 -7.78
N GLY A 50 -6.70 -7.42 -7.09
CA GLY A 50 -6.45 -8.32 -5.97
C GLY A 50 -5.56 -7.64 -4.93
N LEU A 51 -4.54 -8.35 -4.47
CA LEU A 51 -3.56 -7.86 -3.48
C LEU A 51 -2.38 -7.10 -4.10
N LEU A 52 -2.34 -6.93 -5.42
CA LEU A 52 -1.35 -6.08 -6.07
C LEU A 52 -1.92 -4.69 -6.27
N LEU A 53 -1.66 -3.81 -5.32
CA LEU A 53 -2.22 -2.47 -5.25
C LEU A 53 -1.12 -1.41 -5.30
N SER A 54 -1.47 -0.21 -5.73
CA SER A 54 -0.57 0.94 -5.74
C SER A 54 -1.31 2.20 -5.30
N VAL A 55 -0.64 3.00 -4.48
CA VAL A 55 -1.10 4.33 -4.06
C VAL A 55 -0.13 5.35 -4.61
N GLU A 56 -0.60 6.26 -5.42
CA GLU A 56 0.18 7.35 -6.00
C GLU A 56 0.07 8.59 -5.11
N LEU A 57 1.21 9.18 -4.78
CA LEU A 57 1.30 10.40 -3.97
C LEU A 57 1.50 11.61 -4.86
N VAL A 58 0.85 12.71 -4.52
CA VAL A 58 0.90 13.97 -5.25
C VAL A 58 0.96 15.16 -4.30
N SER A 59 1.60 16.25 -4.72
CA SER A 59 1.57 17.53 -4.01
C SER A 59 0.32 18.33 -4.34
N ASP A 60 -0.22 18.16 -5.54
CA ASP A 60 -1.48 18.77 -5.99
C ASP A 60 -2.32 17.74 -6.75
N ARG A 61 -3.44 17.34 -6.17
CA ARG A 61 -4.35 16.35 -6.75
C ARG A 61 -5.01 16.82 -8.04
N ARG A 62 -5.28 18.11 -8.16
CA ARG A 62 -5.96 18.68 -9.34
C ARG A 62 -5.07 18.68 -10.57
N THR A 63 -3.80 18.99 -10.40
CA THR A 63 -2.82 19.04 -11.48
C THR A 63 -2.00 17.77 -11.64
N LYS A 64 -2.12 16.85 -10.68
CA LYS A 64 -1.35 15.58 -10.58
C LYS A 64 0.16 15.82 -10.54
N ILE A 65 0.57 16.96 -10.00
CA ILE A 65 1.99 17.27 -9.83
C ILE A 65 2.52 16.50 -8.63
N GLY A 66 3.66 15.83 -8.81
CA GLY A 66 4.40 15.15 -7.76
C GLY A 66 5.13 16.13 -6.82
N PHE A 67 5.95 15.60 -5.93
CA PHE A 67 6.71 16.39 -4.97
C PHE A 67 8.07 16.82 -5.53
N PRO A 68 8.58 18.01 -5.16
CA PRO A 68 9.98 18.34 -5.39
C PRO A 68 10.91 17.28 -4.81
N LYS A 69 11.92 16.86 -5.56
CA LYS A 69 12.86 15.79 -5.14
C LYS A 69 13.59 16.11 -3.84
N GLU A 70 13.80 17.39 -3.57
CA GLU A 70 14.45 17.92 -2.36
C GLU A 70 13.68 17.57 -1.09
N LEU A 71 12.37 17.38 -1.18
CA LEU A 71 11.53 16.99 -0.04
C LEU A 71 11.71 15.53 0.38
N ARG A 72 12.30 14.68 -0.48
CA ARG A 72 12.59 13.27 -0.19
C ARG A 72 11.41 12.52 0.42
N VAL A 73 10.22 12.75 -0.12
CA VAL A 73 8.94 12.27 0.42
C VAL A 73 8.95 10.76 0.61
N ALA A 74 9.45 10.01 -0.38
CA ALA A 74 9.53 8.56 -0.31
C ALA A 74 10.40 8.05 0.87
N GLU A 75 11.54 8.70 1.10
CA GLU A 75 12.45 8.31 2.18
C GLU A 75 11.85 8.63 3.56
N ARG A 76 11.25 9.81 3.69
CA ARG A 76 10.58 10.23 4.93
C ARG A 76 9.41 9.31 5.25
N LEU A 77 8.61 8.96 4.25
CA LEU A 77 7.47 8.06 4.44
C LEU A 77 7.94 6.63 4.79
N ASN A 78 8.99 6.12 4.14
CA ASN A 78 9.59 4.84 4.49
C ASN A 78 10.09 4.82 5.94
N GLN A 79 10.66 5.92 6.42
CA GLN A 79 11.09 6.05 7.82
C GLN A 79 9.88 5.99 8.76
N LYS A 80 8.84 6.78 8.50
CA LYS A 80 7.61 6.80 9.30
C LYS A 80 6.93 5.42 9.37
N PHE A 81 6.87 4.71 8.25
CA PHE A 81 6.34 3.34 8.24
C PHE A 81 7.13 2.43 9.16
N ARG A 82 8.46 2.46 9.12
CA ARG A 82 9.31 1.64 10.01
C ARG A 82 9.12 2.00 11.48
N GLU A 83 9.05 3.28 11.81
CA GLU A 83 8.80 3.76 13.17
C GLU A 83 7.44 3.32 13.69
N ASN A 84 6.45 3.19 12.79
CA ASN A 84 5.10 2.70 13.10
C ASN A 84 4.93 1.18 12.91
N GLY A 85 6.04 0.42 12.72
CA GLY A 85 6.03 -1.04 12.67
C GLY A 85 5.70 -1.66 11.32
N LEU A 86 5.70 -0.89 10.23
CA LEU A 86 5.39 -1.37 8.89
C LEU A 86 6.63 -1.27 7.98
N ILE A 87 6.98 -2.36 7.31
CA ILE A 87 8.01 -2.36 6.27
C ILE A 87 7.32 -2.28 4.91
N PHE A 88 7.49 -1.16 4.24
CA PHE A 88 6.90 -0.89 2.94
C PHE A 88 7.97 -0.45 1.94
N ARG A 89 7.68 -0.65 0.66
CA ARG A 89 8.53 -0.12 -0.39
C ARG A 89 7.84 1.04 -1.08
N VAL A 90 8.26 2.25 -0.73
CA VAL A 90 7.88 3.45 -1.45
C VAL A 90 8.92 3.68 -2.54
N GLY A 91 8.50 3.67 -3.80
CA GLY A 91 9.29 4.20 -4.92
C GLY A 91 9.39 5.72 -4.79
N SER A 92 9.58 6.46 -5.88
CA SER A 92 9.67 7.93 -5.79
C SER A 92 8.39 8.54 -5.16
N GLU A 93 7.23 8.23 -5.74
CA GLU A 93 5.91 8.76 -5.34
C GLU A 93 4.82 7.67 -5.36
N ILE A 94 5.21 6.40 -5.47
CA ILE A 94 4.30 5.27 -5.56
C ILE A 94 4.58 4.30 -4.42
N LEU A 95 3.55 4.04 -3.61
CA LEU A 95 3.53 2.93 -2.67
C LEU A 95 3.08 1.68 -3.43
N ASN A 96 3.98 0.71 -3.54
CA ASN A 96 3.63 -0.59 -4.09
C ASN A 96 3.24 -1.54 -2.95
N ILE A 97 2.03 -2.04 -3.00
CA ILE A 97 1.41 -2.89 -2.00
C ILE A 97 1.30 -4.30 -2.57
N GLY A 98 1.95 -5.25 -1.93
CA GLY A 98 1.92 -6.65 -2.32
C GLY A 98 2.13 -7.53 -1.09
N PRO A 99 1.13 -7.66 -0.21
CA PRO A 99 1.23 -8.53 0.95
C PRO A 99 1.15 -10.01 0.55
N PRO A 100 1.46 -10.94 1.48
CA PRO A 100 1.26 -12.37 1.24
C PRO A 100 -0.20 -12.67 0.83
N LEU A 101 -0.39 -13.66 -0.06
CA LEU A 101 -1.72 -14.04 -0.54
C LEU A 101 -2.67 -14.54 0.56
N CYS A 102 -2.13 -14.97 1.69
CA CYS A 102 -2.89 -15.43 2.86
C CYS A 102 -3.27 -14.32 3.85
N ILE A 103 -3.00 -13.05 3.54
CA ILE A 103 -3.34 -11.93 4.42
C ILE A 103 -4.82 -11.91 4.76
N THR A 104 -5.14 -11.55 6.00
CA THR A 104 -6.49 -11.42 6.51
C THR A 104 -6.98 -9.98 6.49
N THR A 105 -8.29 -9.76 6.61
CA THR A 105 -8.87 -8.41 6.73
C THR A 105 -8.40 -7.69 7.99
N SER A 106 -8.19 -8.41 9.09
CA SER A 106 -7.67 -7.82 10.34
C SER A 106 -6.25 -7.27 10.16
N GLU A 107 -5.38 -8.01 9.45
CA GLU A 107 -4.03 -7.53 9.13
C GLU A 107 -4.06 -6.36 8.14
N VAL A 108 -5.03 -6.35 7.22
CA VAL A 108 -5.28 -5.18 6.36
C VAL A 108 -5.65 -3.96 7.18
N ASP A 109 -6.52 -4.08 8.19
CA ASP A 109 -6.91 -2.97 9.06
C ASP A 109 -5.71 -2.41 9.84
N GLU A 110 -4.82 -3.28 10.31
CA GLU A 110 -3.56 -2.85 10.95
C GLU A 110 -2.68 -2.05 9.98
N ILE A 111 -2.50 -2.55 8.75
CA ILE A 111 -1.74 -1.85 7.71
C ILE A 111 -2.36 -0.49 7.40
N VAL A 112 -3.67 -0.43 7.20
CA VAL A 112 -4.41 0.80 6.90
C VAL A 112 -4.27 1.82 8.03
N SER A 113 -4.33 1.38 9.29
CA SER A 113 -4.13 2.25 10.45
C SER A 113 -2.72 2.87 10.47
N VAL A 114 -1.69 2.09 10.15
CA VAL A 114 -0.31 2.61 10.06
C VAL A 114 -0.15 3.56 8.87
N LEU A 115 -0.77 3.24 7.73
CA LEU A 115 -0.78 4.12 6.56
C LEU A 115 -1.44 5.46 6.88
N ASP A 116 -2.62 5.44 7.51
CA ASP A 116 -3.36 6.64 7.91
C ASP A 116 -2.52 7.55 8.80
N LYS A 117 -1.96 6.99 9.87
CA LYS A 117 -1.08 7.70 10.80
C LYS A 117 0.14 8.30 10.09
N SER A 118 0.87 7.49 9.33
CA SER A 118 2.12 7.91 8.68
C SER A 118 1.91 8.96 7.59
N LEU A 119 0.82 8.85 6.84
CA LEU A 119 0.42 9.84 5.83
C LEU A 119 -0.03 11.15 6.49
N GLY A 120 -0.76 11.08 7.60
CA GLY A 120 -1.13 12.24 8.40
C GLY A 120 0.09 12.99 8.92
N GLU A 121 1.04 12.29 9.53
CA GLU A 121 2.30 12.87 10.01
C GLU A 121 3.12 13.53 8.88
N LEU A 122 3.22 12.86 7.71
CA LEU A 122 3.92 13.42 6.57
C LEU A 122 3.22 14.68 6.05
N SER A 123 1.90 14.67 5.99
CA SER A 123 1.09 15.79 5.47
C SER A 123 1.26 17.08 6.30
N THR A 124 1.66 16.99 7.57
CA THR A 124 1.98 18.16 8.40
C THR A 124 3.35 18.75 8.08
N GLU A 125 4.21 18.02 7.38
CA GLU A 125 5.60 18.38 7.12
C GLU A 125 5.83 18.87 5.69
N VAL A 126 4.87 18.62 4.78
CA VAL A 126 4.96 18.97 3.37
C VAL A 126 3.74 19.78 2.93
N ASP A 127 3.96 20.77 2.04
CA ASP A 127 2.86 21.55 1.48
C ASP A 127 2.06 20.71 0.47
N ILE A 128 0.76 20.55 0.74
CA ILE A 128 -0.22 19.84 -0.11
C ILE A 128 -1.32 20.82 -0.49
N LYS A 129 -1.58 20.92 -1.78
CA LYS A 129 -2.60 21.81 -2.37
C LYS A 129 -3.87 21.06 -2.77
#